data_a81522d5fd23d0784aa1bbd237abe518
#
_entry.id   a81522d5fd23d0784aa1bbd237abe518
#
_cell.length_a   1.000
_cell.length_b   1.000
_cell.length_c   1.000
_cell.angle_alpha   90.00
_cell.angle_beta   90.00
_cell.angle_gamma   90.00
#
_symmetry.space_group_name_H-M   'P 1'
#
loop_
_entity.id
_entity.type
_entity.pdbx_description
1 polymer ?
#
loop_
_entity_poly.entity_id
_entity_poly.type
_entity_poly.pdbx_seq_one_letter_code
_entity_poly.pdbx_strand_id
1 'polypeptide(L)'
;EILRCLVGSEMCKETVANESKKVEIETSTGVYQRHAIQTHFVQIGENYIDLIERYVKPLYEEGDLLSISEKVIALCQKRIVYRKDIHPGFWAKLLCRFVHVTPAGPGAGTPHKMQLIIMICGLPRVLLAAFCSAVTKLFGKKGVFYKVCGHEVDGIDGLIDYDISFKEYVDYGILNPENPSGVCDEIYEKTGVKAMIIDASDIDCVILGKCRNVTLTDEQLCEIVHDNPAGQEGQC
;
A
#
# COMPACT_ATOMS: atom_id res chain seq x y z
N GLU A 1 -0.99 -23.61 -6.52
CA GLU A 1 -0.01 -22.67 -6.00
C GLU A 1 -0.59 -21.94 -4.78
N ILE A 2 0.25 -21.62 -3.82
CA ILE A 2 -0.17 -20.98 -2.58
C ILE A 2 0.33 -19.54 -2.58
N LEU A 3 -0.58 -18.58 -2.36
CA LEU A 3 -0.24 -17.19 -2.13
C LEU A 3 -0.14 -16.94 -0.62
N ARG A 4 0.98 -16.40 -0.17
CA ARG A 4 1.19 -15.99 1.23
C ARG A 4 1.23 -14.48 1.30
N CYS A 5 0.37 -13.89 2.13
CA CYS A 5 0.30 -12.44 2.33
C CYS A 5 0.92 -12.06 3.67
N LEU A 6 1.87 -11.13 3.67
CA LEU A 6 2.48 -10.58 4.87
C LEU A 6 1.74 -9.31 5.30
N VAL A 7 1.19 -9.32 6.49
CA VAL A 7 0.48 -8.18 7.08
C VAL A 7 0.95 -7.96 8.52
N GLY A 8 1.19 -6.71 8.89
CA GLY A 8 1.64 -6.38 10.25
C GLY A 8 0.48 -6.04 11.18
N SER A 9 0.19 -6.85 12.18
CA SER A 9 -0.49 -6.49 13.42
C SER A 9 -0.53 -7.65 14.43
N GLU A 10 -0.99 -7.41 15.68
CA GLU A 10 -0.75 -8.25 16.87
C GLU A 10 -1.21 -9.71 16.77
N MET A 11 -0.39 -10.56 17.37
CA MET A 11 -0.43 -12.01 17.69
C MET A 11 -1.73 -12.79 17.47
N CYS A 12 -1.76 -13.65 16.45
CA CYS A 12 -2.45 -14.94 16.45
C CYS A 12 -1.64 -16.03 15.73
N LYS A 13 -1.82 -17.27 16.14
CA LYS A 13 -0.93 -18.40 15.79
C LYS A 13 -1.37 -19.22 14.58
N GLU A 14 -2.28 -18.75 13.72
CA GLU A 14 -2.81 -19.59 12.63
C GLU A 14 -2.79 -18.84 11.30
N THR A 15 -2.28 -19.50 10.27
CA THR A 15 -2.38 -19.09 8.87
C THR A 15 -3.83 -19.28 8.39
N VAL A 16 -4.69 -18.32 8.70
CA VAL A 16 -6.12 -18.34 8.32
C VAL A 16 -6.40 -17.12 7.45
N ALA A 17 -7.34 -17.26 6.52
CA ALA A 17 -7.87 -16.09 5.83
C ALA A 17 -8.50 -15.14 6.85
N ASN A 18 -8.40 -13.85 6.61
CA ASN A 18 -9.13 -12.86 7.41
C ASN A 18 -10.63 -13.15 7.44
N GLU A 19 -11.28 -12.75 8.52
CA GLU A 19 -12.74 -12.81 8.61
C GLU A 19 -13.39 -12.25 7.34
N SER A 20 -14.32 -12.97 6.76
CA SER A 20 -15.00 -12.66 5.49
C SER A 20 -14.21 -12.85 4.20
N LYS A 21 -12.94 -13.22 4.21
CA LYS A 21 -12.14 -13.47 3.00
C LYS A 21 -12.04 -14.98 2.71
N LYS A 22 -12.00 -15.33 1.43
CA LYS A 22 -11.88 -16.72 1.00
C LYS A 22 -10.43 -17.17 0.98
N VAL A 23 -10.14 -18.33 1.55
CA VAL A 23 -8.81 -18.96 1.42
C VAL A 23 -8.55 -19.35 -0.03
N GLU A 24 -9.53 -19.94 -0.70
CA GLU A 24 -9.40 -20.38 -2.09
C GLU A 24 -10.04 -19.39 -3.05
N ILE A 25 -9.35 -19.10 -4.14
CA ILE A 25 -9.83 -18.27 -5.24
C ILE A 25 -9.56 -18.94 -6.58
N GLU A 26 -10.55 -18.91 -7.45
CA GLU A 26 -10.44 -19.32 -8.85
C GLU A 26 -10.17 -18.10 -9.72
N THR A 27 -9.13 -18.18 -10.55
CA THR A 27 -8.69 -17.11 -11.44
C THR A 27 -8.55 -17.63 -12.87
N SER A 28 -8.25 -16.76 -13.82
CA SER A 28 -7.99 -17.13 -15.21
C SER A 28 -6.80 -18.08 -15.39
N THR A 29 -5.87 -18.13 -14.43
CA THR A 29 -4.64 -18.94 -14.46
C THR A 29 -4.69 -20.20 -13.61
N GLY A 30 -5.74 -20.39 -12.81
CA GLY A 30 -5.91 -21.57 -11.96
C GLY A 30 -6.53 -21.25 -10.61
N VAL A 31 -6.45 -22.21 -9.71
CA VAL A 31 -6.95 -22.11 -8.33
C VAL A 31 -5.76 -21.82 -7.41
N TYR A 32 -5.89 -20.79 -6.58
CA TYR A 32 -4.88 -20.40 -5.60
C TYR A 32 -5.42 -20.47 -4.19
N GLN A 33 -4.59 -20.95 -3.27
CA GLN A 33 -4.85 -20.87 -1.83
C GLN A 33 -4.11 -19.67 -1.26
N ARG A 34 -4.80 -18.86 -0.44
CA ARG A 34 -4.30 -17.60 0.11
C ARG A 34 -4.24 -17.69 1.62
N HIS A 35 -3.05 -17.51 2.17
CA HIS A 35 -2.80 -17.58 3.61
C HIS A 35 -2.20 -16.25 4.08
N ALA A 36 -2.89 -15.58 5.00
CA ALA A 36 -2.33 -14.42 5.66
C ALA A 36 -1.27 -14.85 6.68
N ILE A 37 -0.12 -14.21 6.65
CA ILE A 37 0.97 -14.42 7.63
C ILE A 37 0.98 -13.23 8.57
N GLN A 38 0.68 -13.49 9.83
CA GLN A 38 0.71 -12.45 10.84
C GLN A 38 2.13 -12.18 11.32
N THR A 39 2.47 -10.88 11.40
CA THR A 39 3.72 -10.42 11.98
C THR A 39 3.43 -9.53 13.20
N HIS A 40 4.45 -9.15 13.96
CA HIS A 40 4.32 -8.01 14.86
C HIS A 40 4.11 -6.73 14.04
N PHE A 41 3.66 -5.66 14.70
CA PHE A 41 3.57 -4.34 14.05
C PHE A 41 4.96 -3.88 13.62
N VAL A 42 5.18 -3.82 12.31
CA VAL A 42 6.49 -3.52 11.70
C VAL A 42 6.94 -2.12 12.08
N GLN A 43 8.12 -2.02 12.69
CA GLN A 43 8.67 -0.75 13.13
C GLN A 43 9.43 -0.05 12.01
N ILE A 44 9.51 1.28 12.11
CA ILE A 44 10.22 2.11 11.13
C ILE A 44 11.70 1.74 11.10
N GLY A 45 12.16 1.30 9.94
CA GLY A 45 13.57 0.95 9.68
C GLY A 45 13.95 -0.47 10.05
N GLU A 46 12.98 -1.35 10.31
CA GLU A 46 13.25 -2.79 10.40
C GLU A 46 13.76 -3.34 9.07
N ASN A 47 14.53 -4.40 9.15
CA ASN A 47 15.02 -5.08 7.96
C ASN A 47 13.97 -6.05 7.43
N TYR A 48 13.46 -5.81 6.22
CA TYR A 48 12.47 -6.68 5.60
C TYR A 48 12.99 -8.10 5.33
N ILE A 49 14.30 -8.30 5.15
CA ILE A 49 14.86 -9.66 5.01
C ILE A 49 14.70 -10.43 6.32
N ASP A 50 14.98 -9.80 7.46
CA ASP A 50 14.85 -10.44 8.78
C ASP A 50 13.37 -10.78 9.08
N LEU A 51 12.44 -9.93 8.65
CA LEU A 51 11.00 -10.22 8.74
C LEU A 51 10.62 -11.46 7.92
N ILE A 52 11.13 -11.56 6.69
CA ILE A 52 10.85 -12.71 5.82
C ILE A 52 11.47 -13.99 6.38
N GLU A 53 12.73 -13.95 6.82
CA GLU A 53 13.38 -15.11 7.44
C GLU A 53 12.65 -15.60 8.68
N ARG A 54 12.10 -14.67 9.48
CA ARG A 54 11.43 -14.99 10.73
C ARG A 54 10.01 -15.52 10.54
N TYR A 55 9.22 -14.88 9.68
CA TYR A 55 7.78 -15.14 9.59
C TYR A 55 7.36 -15.94 8.35
N VAL A 56 8.05 -15.74 7.24
CA VAL A 56 7.67 -16.32 5.95
C VAL A 56 8.40 -17.62 5.70
N LYS A 57 9.73 -17.62 5.84
CA LYS A 57 10.59 -18.76 5.49
C LYS A 57 10.18 -20.08 6.13
N PRO A 58 9.76 -20.12 7.42
CA PRO A 58 9.32 -21.36 8.06
C PRO A 58 8.05 -21.98 7.44
N LEU A 59 7.27 -21.17 6.72
CA LEU A 59 5.98 -21.54 6.12
C LEU A 59 6.03 -21.67 4.60
N TYR A 60 7.10 -21.16 3.98
CA TYR A 60 7.24 -21.05 2.53
C TYR A 60 7.63 -22.40 1.91
N GLU A 61 6.90 -22.80 0.89
CA GLU A 61 7.18 -23.98 0.06
C GLU A 61 7.56 -23.58 -1.36
N GLU A 62 8.27 -24.47 -2.07
CA GLU A 62 8.61 -24.22 -3.46
C GLU A 62 7.34 -24.10 -4.33
N GLY A 63 7.22 -23.04 -5.07
CA GLY A 63 6.01 -22.72 -5.87
C GLY A 63 5.14 -21.63 -5.23
N ASP A 64 5.32 -21.33 -3.95
CA ASP A 64 4.60 -20.25 -3.30
C ASP A 64 5.01 -18.87 -3.83
N LEU A 65 4.12 -17.92 -3.70
CA LEU A 65 4.35 -16.50 -3.97
C LEU A 65 4.00 -15.68 -2.72
N LEU A 66 4.95 -14.89 -2.25
CA LEU A 66 4.73 -13.95 -1.15
C LEU A 66 4.17 -12.63 -1.69
N SER A 67 3.04 -12.21 -1.17
CA SER A 67 2.48 -10.86 -1.39
C SER A 67 2.78 -9.99 -0.16
N ILE A 68 3.41 -8.84 -0.38
CA ILE A 68 3.80 -7.89 0.68
C ILE A 68 3.07 -6.58 0.45
N SER A 69 2.45 -6.04 1.50
CA SER A 69 1.89 -4.69 1.46
C SER A 69 3.00 -3.66 1.24
N GLU A 70 2.75 -2.67 0.40
CA GLU A 70 3.64 -1.54 0.15
C GLU A 70 4.08 -0.84 1.43
N LYS A 71 3.15 -0.70 2.39
CA LYS A 71 3.40 -0.02 3.68
C LYS A 71 4.47 -0.72 4.52
N VAL A 72 4.51 -2.04 4.51
CA VAL A 72 5.55 -2.83 5.20
C VAL A 72 6.93 -2.45 4.65
N ILE A 73 7.09 -2.45 3.34
CA ILE A 73 8.37 -2.11 2.71
C ILE A 73 8.70 -0.63 2.89
N ALA A 74 7.71 0.26 2.76
CA ALA A 74 7.91 1.69 2.98
C ALA A 74 8.38 1.99 4.41
N LEU A 75 7.82 1.35 5.44
CA LEU A 75 8.29 1.46 6.82
C LEU A 75 9.72 0.95 6.98
N CYS A 76 10.04 -0.21 6.42
CA CYS A 76 11.39 -0.77 6.44
C CYS A 76 12.41 0.18 5.77
N GLN A 77 12.04 0.82 4.68
CA GLN A 77 12.86 1.80 3.96
C GLN A 77 12.86 3.20 4.60
N LYS A 78 12.14 3.40 5.72
CA LYS A 78 11.97 4.72 6.37
C LYS A 78 11.32 5.76 5.44
N ARG A 79 10.48 5.33 4.52
CA ARG A 79 9.74 6.20 3.58
C ARG A 79 8.57 6.87 4.29
N ILE A 80 8.89 7.66 5.32
CA ILE A 80 7.92 8.38 6.14
C ILE A 80 8.23 9.86 6.24
N VAL A 81 7.21 10.67 6.47
CA VAL A 81 7.33 12.09 6.77
C VAL A 81 6.53 12.40 8.03
N TYR A 82 7.18 12.85 9.09
CA TYR A 82 6.52 13.16 10.33
C TYR A 82 5.61 14.39 10.21
N ARG A 83 4.44 14.33 10.83
CA ARG A 83 3.47 15.41 10.88
C ARG A 83 4.06 16.72 11.41
N LYS A 84 4.91 16.63 12.43
CA LYS A 84 5.61 17.78 13.05
C LYS A 84 6.49 18.54 12.06
N ASP A 85 6.97 17.88 11.00
CA ASP A 85 7.84 18.46 9.99
C ASP A 85 7.06 19.05 8.80
N ILE A 86 5.74 18.86 8.79
CA ILE A 86 4.84 19.38 7.76
C ILE A 86 4.14 20.63 8.29
N HIS A 87 4.44 21.78 7.67
CA HIS A 87 3.84 23.07 8.02
C HIS A 87 2.85 23.52 6.95
N PRO A 88 1.51 23.27 7.13
CA PRO A 88 0.52 23.61 6.12
C PRO A 88 0.47 25.12 5.81
N GLY A 89 0.86 25.48 4.60
CA GLY A 89 0.78 26.83 4.09
C GLY A 89 -0.62 27.20 3.62
N PHE A 90 -0.76 28.43 3.10
CA PHE A 90 -2.03 28.96 2.60
C PHE A 90 -2.68 28.04 1.55
N TRP A 91 -1.93 27.63 0.54
CA TRP A 91 -2.44 26.81 -0.56
C TRP A 91 -2.89 25.43 -0.09
N ALA A 92 -2.16 24.80 0.83
CA ALA A 92 -2.57 23.51 1.40
C ALA A 92 -3.91 23.63 2.14
N LYS A 93 -4.07 24.68 2.97
CA LYS A 93 -5.31 24.94 3.70
C LYS A 93 -6.48 25.33 2.80
N LEU A 94 -6.22 25.94 1.65
CA LEU A 94 -7.24 26.30 0.69
C LEU A 94 -7.66 25.08 -0.15
N LEU A 95 -6.71 24.38 -0.74
CA LEU A 95 -6.97 23.30 -1.70
C LEU A 95 -7.61 22.08 -1.03
N CYS A 96 -7.22 21.72 0.20
CA CYS A 96 -7.80 20.56 0.90
C CYS A 96 -9.31 20.68 1.11
N ARG A 97 -9.87 21.90 1.14
CA ARG A 97 -11.32 22.14 1.30
C ARG A 97 -12.15 21.70 0.09
N PHE A 98 -11.55 21.59 -1.07
CA PHE A 98 -12.20 21.19 -2.33
C PHE A 98 -12.11 19.69 -2.60
N VAL A 99 -11.35 18.96 -1.76
CA VAL A 99 -11.23 17.51 -1.83
C VAL A 99 -12.42 16.87 -1.13
N HIS A 100 -13.13 15.99 -1.83
CA HIS A 100 -14.20 15.21 -1.22
C HIS A 100 -13.60 14.01 -0.49
N VAL A 101 -14.04 13.82 0.75
CA VAL A 101 -13.79 12.59 1.51
C VAL A 101 -14.54 11.44 0.83
N THR A 102 -13.85 10.33 0.64
CA THR A 102 -14.44 9.10 0.09
C THR A 102 -14.53 8.05 1.20
N PRO A 103 -15.33 6.98 1.03
CA PRO A 103 -15.34 5.87 1.98
C PRO A 103 -13.96 5.22 2.20
N ALA A 104 -13.07 5.32 1.21
CA ALA A 104 -11.68 4.85 1.30
C ALA A 104 -10.75 5.80 2.09
N GLY A 105 -11.29 6.89 2.65
CA GLY A 105 -10.55 7.85 3.46
C GLY A 105 -10.54 9.28 2.93
N PRO A 106 -9.91 10.23 3.66
CA PRO A 106 -9.92 11.66 3.34
C PRO A 106 -9.08 12.01 2.11
N GLY A 107 -8.26 11.09 1.62
CA GLY A 107 -7.32 11.38 0.53
C GLY A 107 -6.49 12.63 0.84
N ALA A 108 -6.40 13.57 -0.10
CA ALA A 108 -5.74 14.88 0.07
C ALA A 108 -6.58 15.91 0.85
N GLY A 109 -7.64 15.49 1.56
CA GLY A 109 -8.59 16.38 2.23
C GLY A 109 -8.11 16.97 3.56
N THR A 110 -6.94 16.59 4.07
CA THR A 110 -6.34 17.24 5.25
C THR A 110 -5.27 18.25 4.86
N PRO A 111 -5.11 19.36 5.62
CA PRO A 111 -4.08 20.36 5.32
C PRO A 111 -2.65 19.79 5.32
N HIS A 112 -2.34 18.85 6.22
CA HIS A 112 -1.02 18.22 6.30
C HIS A 112 -0.75 17.32 5.08
N LYS A 113 -1.73 16.48 4.69
CA LYS A 113 -1.59 15.62 3.51
C LYS A 113 -1.48 16.43 2.22
N MET A 114 -2.29 17.49 2.07
CA MET A 114 -2.19 18.42 0.93
C MET A 114 -0.83 19.13 0.90
N GLN A 115 -0.29 19.53 2.06
CA GLN A 115 1.04 20.14 2.13
C GLN A 115 2.14 19.15 1.73
N LEU A 116 2.04 17.91 2.18
CA LEU A 116 2.97 16.86 1.78
C LEU A 116 2.94 16.65 0.25
N ILE A 117 1.76 16.62 -0.36
CA ILE A 117 1.60 16.55 -1.82
C ILE A 117 2.30 17.74 -2.50
N ILE A 118 2.13 18.96 -1.96
CA ILE A 118 2.82 20.15 -2.49
C ILE A 118 4.34 20.03 -2.36
N MET A 119 4.83 19.43 -1.27
CA MET A 119 6.27 19.19 -1.06
C MET A 119 6.84 18.19 -2.08
N ILE A 120 6.08 17.15 -2.43
CA ILE A 120 6.50 16.11 -3.38
C ILE A 120 6.42 16.61 -4.82
N CYS A 121 5.29 17.18 -5.22
CA CYS A 121 5.00 17.53 -6.62
C CYS A 121 5.40 18.96 -7.02
N GLY A 122 5.55 19.83 -6.03
CA GLY A 122 5.62 21.27 -6.24
C GLY A 122 4.25 21.94 -6.46
N LEU A 123 4.10 23.16 -5.96
CA LEU A 123 2.85 23.92 -6.03
C LEU A 123 2.29 24.10 -7.46
N PRO A 124 3.09 24.40 -8.50
CA PRO A 124 2.56 24.58 -9.84
C PRO A 124 1.85 23.34 -10.38
N ARG A 125 2.42 22.14 -10.14
CA ARG A 125 1.82 20.87 -10.59
C ARG A 125 0.54 20.57 -9.83
N VAL A 126 0.50 20.84 -8.53
CA VAL A 126 -0.70 20.67 -7.71
C VAL A 126 -1.83 21.61 -8.14
N LEU A 127 -1.52 22.88 -8.47
CA LEU A 127 -2.50 23.81 -9.00
C LEU A 127 -3.04 23.37 -10.36
N LEU A 128 -2.17 22.90 -11.26
CA LEU A 128 -2.60 22.31 -12.53
C LEU A 128 -3.49 21.08 -12.31
N ALA A 129 -3.11 20.20 -11.40
CA ALA A 129 -3.89 19.01 -11.06
C ALA A 129 -5.28 19.36 -10.51
N ALA A 130 -5.35 20.36 -9.63
CA ALA A 130 -6.61 20.88 -9.09
C ALA A 130 -7.50 21.45 -10.18
N PHE A 131 -6.94 22.27 -11.09
CA PHE A 131 -7.65 22.83 -12.23
C PHE A 131 -8.17 21.73 -13.17
N CYS A 132 -7.33 20.80 -13.59
CA CYS A 132 -7.73 19.67 -14.44
C CYS A 132 -8.81 18.82 -13.78
N SER A 133 -8.70 18.57 -12.49
CA SER A 133 -9.70 17.83 -11.72
C SER A 133 -11.04 18.57 -11.66
N ALA A 134 -11.04 19.88 -11.45
CA ALA A 134 -12.26 20.68 -11.44
C ALA A 134 -12.98 20.66 -12.80
N VAL A 135 -12.23 20.85 -13.89
CA VAL A 135 -12.76 20.81 -15.26
C VAL A 135 -13.31 19.41 -15.59
N THR A 136 -12.55 18.36 -15.34
CA THR A 136 -12.96 16.99 -15.72
C THR A 136 -14.12 16.46 -14.87
N LYS A 137 -14.27 16.98 -13.65
CA LYS A 137 -15.42 16.67 -12.78
C LYS A 137 -16.75 17.14 -13.39
N LEU A 138 -16.76 18.25 -14.16
CA LEU A 138 -17.94 18.69 -14.91
C LEU A 138 -18.38 17.66 -15.96
N PHE A 139 -17.45 16.84 -16.43
CA PHE A 139 -17.70 15.74 -17.38
C PHE A 139 -17.79 14.36 -16.70
N GLY A 140 -18.00 14.32 -15.38
CA GLY A 140 -18.17 13.09 -14.61
C GLY A 140 -16.91 12.27 -14.37
N LYS A 141 -15.72 12.74 -14.78
CA LYS A 141 -14.45 12.02 -14.56
C LYS A 141 -13.90 12.29 -13.17
N LYS A 142 -13.49 11.23 -12.46
CA LYS A 142 -12.90 11.27 -11.11
C LYS A 142 -11.43 10.83 -11.15
N GLY A 143 -10.68 11.12 -10.07
CA GLY A 143 -9.28 10.67 -9.90
C GLY A 143 -8.23 11.43 -10.72
N VAL A 144 -8.61 12.44 -11.52
CA VAL A 144 -7.67 13.18 -12.38
C VAL A 144 -6.62 13.94 -11.59
N PHE A 145 -6.93 14.40 -10.38
CA PHE A 145 -5.97 15.06 -9.49
C PHE A 145 -4.73 14.18 -9.25
N TYR A 146 -4.95 12.94 -8.82
CA TYR A 146 -3.88 11.99 -8.54
C TYR A 146 -3.10 11.60 -9.80
N LYS A 147 -3.80 11.37 -10.92
CA LYS A 147 -3.15 11.08 -12.21
C LYS A 147 -2.20 12.19 -12.66
N VAL A 148 -2.56 13.45 -12.44
CA VAL A 148 -1.70 14.60 -12.79
C VAL A 148 -0.57 14.77 -11.78
N CYS A 149 -0.83 14.57 -10.48
CA CYS A 149 0.20 14.63 -9.44
C CYS A 149 1.22 13.49 -9.58
N GLY A 150 0.78 12.32 -10.02
CA GLY A 150 1.62 11.15 -10.25
C GLY A 150 1.53 10.12 -9.14
N HIS A 151 2.09 8.95 -9.41
CA HIS A 151 1.99 7.75 -8.57
C HIS A 151 2.52 7.95 -7.14
N GLU A 152 3.54 8.77 -6.95
CA GLU A 152 4.09 9.11 -5.62
C GLU A 152 3.07 9.73 -4.66
N VAL A 153 1.98 10.29 -5.19
CA VAL A 153 0.93 10.96 -4.40
C VAL A 153 -0.25 10.05 -4.12
N ASP A 154 -0.51 9.12 -5.02
CA ASP A 154 -1.67 8.23 -4.94
C ASP A 154 -1.55 7.28 -3.73
N GLY A 155 -0.37 6.72 -3.50
CA GLY A 155 -0.08 5.81 -2.39
C GLY A 155 0.26 6.47 -1.05
N ILE A 156 0.08 7.80 -0.87
CA ILE A 156 0.35 8.44 0.42
C ILE A 156 -0.70 8.05 1.45
N ASP A 157 -0.28 7.37 2.50
CA ASP A 157 -1.13 7.02 3.64
C ASP A 157 -0.77 7.78 4.92
N GLY A 158 -1.57 7.60 5.98
CA GLY A 158 -1.38 8.28 7.25
C GLY A 158 -1.83 9.75 7.26
N LEU A 159 -1.35 10.53 8.23
CA LEU A 159 -1.71 11.94 8.46
C LEU A 159 -3.22 12.17 8.59
N ILE A 160 -3.91 11.23 9.24
CA ILE A 160 -5.37 11.25 9.40
C ILE A 160 -5.69 11.79 10.80
N ASP A 161 -6.74 12.62 10.91
CA ASP A 161 -7.11 13.31 12.14
C ASP A 161 -8.29 12.64 12.89
N TYR A 162 -8.73 11.44 12.46
CA TYR A 162 -9.85 10.74 13.08
C TYR A 162 -9.56 9.25 13.26
N ASP A 163 -10.47 8.58 13.95
CA ASP A 163 -10.34 7.22 14.45
C ASP A 163 -9.91 6.24 13.35
N ILE A 164 -8.73 5.69 13.51
CA ILE A 164 -8.15 4.67 12.65
C ILE A 164 -7.61 3.55 13.52
N SER A 165 -7.55 2.35 12.96
CA SER A 165 -7.09 1.16 13.66
C SER A 165 -5.64 1.28 14.15
N PHE A 166 -4.80 2.07 13.46
CA PHE A 166 -3.40 2.30 13.82
C PHE A 166 -3.17 3.75 14.23
N LYS A 167 -3.11 3.99 15.53
CA LYS A 167 -2.85 5.33 16.10
C LYS A 167 -1.51 5.91 15.69
N GLU A 168 -0.54 5.06 15.40
CA GLU A 168 0.80 5.42 14.94
C GLU A 168 0.75 6.19 13.62
N TYR A 169 -0.18 5.86 12.72
CA TYR A 169 -0.31 6.51 11.40
C TYR A 169 -0.88 7.93 11.44
N VAL A 170 -1.29 8.41 12.62
CA VAL A 170 -1.71 9.81 12.81
C VAL A 170 -0.51 10.76 12.72
N ASP A 171 0.64 10.33 13.25
CA ASP A 171 1.81 11.18 13.44
C ASP A 171 2.77 11.23 12.25
N TYR A 172 2.57 10.42 11.24
CA TYR A 172 3.39 10.45 10.03
C TYR A 172 2.62 10.05 8.77
N GLY A 173 3.10 10.54 7.63
CA GLY A 173 2.69 10.08 6.31
C GLY A 173 3.63 8.98 5.83
N ILE A 174 3.08 7.94 5.24
CA ILE A 174 3.83 6.86 4.60
C ILE A 174 3.82 7.13 3.10
N LEU A 175 5.00 7.13 2.50
CA LEU A 175 5.18 7.29 1.06
C LEU A 175 5.30 5.93 0.39
N ASN A 176 5.23 5.90 -0.93
CA ASN A 176 5.46 4.67 -1.69
C ASN A 176 6.89 4.13 -1.45
N PRO A 177 7.07 2.80 -1.47
CA PRO A 177 8.39 2.19 -1.38
C PRO A 177 9.26 2.55 -2.60
N GLU A 178 10.56 2.64 -2.39
CA GLU A 178 11.53 2.84 -3.47
C GLU A 178 11.90 1.50 -4.12
N ASN A 179 12.00 1.50 -5.45
CA ASN A 179 12.44 0.36 -6.25
C ASN A 179 11.80 -0.97 -5.85
N PRO A 180 10.45 -1.09 -5.86
CA PRO A 180 9.78 -2.28 -5.35
C PRO A 180 10.19 -3.57 -6.06
N SER A 181 10.42 -3.55 -7.37
CA SER A 181 10.92 -4.73 -8.09
C SER A 181 12.34 -5.13 -7.65
N GLY A 182 13.22 -4.16 -7.40
CA GLY A 182 14.55 -4.45 -6.87
C GLY A 182 14.51 -5.02 -5.45
N VAL A 183 13.57 -4.57 -4.63
CA VAL A 183 13.32 -5.16 -3.30
C VAL A 183 12.88 -6.62 -3.42
N CYS A 184 11.95 -6.92 -4.33
CA CYS A 184 11.50 -8.29 -4.58
C CYS A 184 12.65 -9.20 -5.07
N ASP A 185 13.51 -8.67 -5.96
CA ASP A 185 14.67 -9.39 -6.44
C ASP A 185 15.70 -9.64 -5.33
N GLU A 186 15.94 -8.66 -4.45
CA GLU A 186 16.82 -8.81 -3.28
C GLU A 186 16.29 -9.86 -2.30
N ILE A 187 14.97 -9.85 -2.03
CA ILE A 187 14.32 -10.87 -1.23
C ILE A 187 14.60 -12.26 -1.81
N TYR A 188 14.38 -12.43 -3.10
CA TYR A 188 14.63 -13.71 -3.76
C TYR A 188 16.11 -14.13 -3.69
N GLU A 189 17.03 -13.22 -3.94
CA GLU A 189 18.47 -13.51 -3.91
C GLU A 189 18.96 -13.92 -2.52
N LYS A 190 18.40 -13.31 -1.46
CA LYS A 190 18.84 -13.57 -0.08
C LYS A 190 18.14 -14.75 0.58
N THR A 191 16.84 -14.94 0.28
CA THR A 191 15.99 -15.90 1.01
C THR A 191 15.46 -17.04 0.14
N GLY A 192 15.50 -16.92 -1.18
CA GLY A 192 14.88 -17.84 -2.13
C GLY A 192 13.34 -17.68 -2.23
N VAL A 193 12.75 -16.71 -1.54
CA VAL A 193 11.31 -16.45 -1.54
C VAL A 193 10.94 -15.58 -2.73
N LYS A 194 10.05 -16.06 -3.60
CA LYS A 194 9.46 -15.23 -4.67
C LYS A 194 8.46 -14.27 -4.06
N ALA A 195 8.60 -12.98 -4.37
CA ALA A 195 7.78 -11.94 -3.77
C ALA A 195 7.20 -10.98 -4.80
N MET A 196 6.08 -10.37 -4.45
CA MET A 196 5.51 -9.18 -5.08
C MET A 196 5.13 -8.16 -4.01
N ILE A 197 5.18 -6.88 -4.36
CA ILE A 197 4.74 -5.77 -3.51
C ILE A 197 3.48 -5.19 -4.13
N ILE A 198 2.44 -5.05 -3.32
CA ILE A 198 1.12 -4.61 -3.77
C ILE A 198 0.63 -3.40 -2.97
N ASP A 199 -0.12 -2.55 -3.64
CA ASP A 199 -1.11 -1.65 -3.04
C ASP A 199 -2.49 -2.23 -3.35
N ALA A 200 -3.15 -2.76 -2.34
CA ALA A 200 -4.44 -3.41 -2.47
C ALA A 200 -5.44 -2.83 -1.47
N SER A 201 -6.61 -2.52 -1.97
CA SER A 201 -7.79 -2.13 -1.20
C SER A 201 -8.96 -3.04 -1.58
N ASP A 202 -10.10 -2.94 -0.88
CA ASP A 202 -11.31 -3.68 -1.26
C ASP A 202 -11.91 -3.21 -2.60
N ILE A 203 -11.35 -2.18 -3.23
CA ILE A 203 -11.88 -1.56 -4.46
C ILE A 203 -10.92 -1.77 -5.64
N ASP A 204 -9.61 -1.72 -5.39
CA ASP A 204 -8.59 -1.72 -6.43
C ASP A 204 -7.32 -2.42 -5.95
N CYS A 205 -6.55 -2.92 -6.90
CA CYS A 205 -5.27 -3.58 -6.67
C CYS A 205 -4.25 -3.13 -7.70
N VAL A 206 -3.06 -2.76 -7.24
CA VAL A 206 -1.93 -2.38 -8.07
C VAL A 206 -0.70 -3.18 -7.66
N ILE A 207 -0.04 -3.80 -8.64
CA ILE A 207 1.27 -4.44 -8.43
C ILE A 207 2.34 -3.37 -8.59
N LEU A 208 3.01 -3.01 -7.51
CA LEU A 208 4.07 -2.00 -7.51
C LEU A 208 5.40 -2.58 -7.98
N GLY A 209 5.63 -3.86 -7.69
CA GLY A 209 6.80 -4.58 -8.14
C GLY A 209 6.68 -6.07 -7.88
N LYS A 210 7.44 -6.84 -8.65
CA LYS A 210 7.54 -8.30 -8.49
C LYS A 210 8.94 -8.78 -8.81
N CYS A 211 9.30 -9.93 -8.24
CA CYS A 211 10.55 -10.61 -8.55
C CYS A 211 10.59 -11.01 -10.03
N ARG A 212 11.76 -10.89 -10.66
CA ARG A 212 12.03 -11.27 -12.06
C ARG A 212 11.64 -12.71 -12.43
N ASN A 213 11.58 -13.59 -11.44
CA ASN A 213 11.22 -15.00 -11.62
C ASN A 213 9.70 -15.26 -11.51
N VAL A 214 8.88 -14.22 -11.30
CA VAL A 214 7.43 -14.31 -11.34
C VAL A 214 6.95 -14.06 -12.76
N THR A 215 6.41 -15.09 -13.39
CA THR A 215 6.02 -15.09 -14.82
C THR A 215 4.60 -14.58 -15.05
N LEU A 216 3.76 -14.56 -14.01
CA LEU A 216 2.40 -14.03 -14.11
C LEU A 216 2.41 -12.53 -14.43
N THR A 217 1.45 -12.08 -15.25
CA THR A 217 1.26 -10.65 -15.53
C THR A 217 0.71 -9.91 -14.30
N ASP A 218 0.77 -8.59 -14.31
CA ASP A 218 0.25 -7.80 -13.18
C ASP A 218 -1.28 -7.95 -13.05
N GLU A 219 -1.99 -8.07 -14.18
CA GLU A 219 -3.42 -8.35 -14.21
C GLU A 219 -3.75 -9.71 -13.59
N GLN A 220 -2.99 -10.76 -13.92
CA GLN A 220 -3.15 -12.10 -13.36
C GLN A 220 -2.86 -12.14 -11.86
N LEU A 221 -1.85 -11.39 -11.41
CA LEU A 221 -1.52 -11.25 -9.99
C LEU A 221 -2.63 -10.49 -9.25
N CYS A 222 -3.18 -9.43 -9.84
CA CYS A 222 -4.31 -8.71 -9.28
C CYS A 222 -5.56 -9.58 -9.14
N GLU A 223 -5.83 -10.51 -10.08
CA GLU A 223 -6.94 -11.46 -9.94
C GLU A 223 -6.84 -12.28 -8.65
N ILE A 224 -5.61 -12.62 -8.21
CA ILE A 224 -5.40 -13.44 -7.02
C ILE A 224 -5.68 -12.64 -5.73
N VAL A 225 -5.41 -11.32 -5.73
CA VAL A 225 -5.47 -10.48 -4.52
C VAL A 225 -6.54 -9.39 -4.58
N HIS A 226 -7.42 -9.38 -5.58
CA HIS A 226 -8.36 -8.29 -5.88
C HIS A 226 -9.32 -7.95 -4.73
N ASP A 227 -9.64 -8.91 -3.86
CA ASP A 227 -10.51 -8.71 -2.70
C ASP A 227 -9.73 -8.39 -1.42
N ASN A 228 -8.45 -8.01 -1.55
CA ASN A 228 -7.55 -7.69 -0.45
C ASN A 228 -7.57 -8.77 0.66
N PRO A 229 -7.01 -9.97 0.40
CA PRO A 229 -7.06 -11.10 1.35
C PRO A 229 -6.35 -10.81 2.67
N ALA A 230 -5.46 -9.82 2.69
CA ALA A 230 -4.75 -9.37 3.87
C ALA A 230 -5.56 -8.40 4.76
N GLY A 231 -6.70 -7.88 4.29
CA GLY A 231 -7.54 -6.93 5.01
C GLY A 231 -7.04 -5.49 4.98
N GLN A 232 -7.91 -4.53 5.34
CA GLN A 232 -7.59 -3.09 5.32
C GLN A 232 -7.09 -2.55 6.66
N GLU A 233 -7.47 -3.18 7.77
CA GLU A 233 -7.30 -2.62 9.11
C GLU A 233 -6.43 -3.47 10.02
N GLY A 234 -5.43 -4.14 9.45
CA GLY A 234 -4.57 -5.01 10.24
C GLY A 234 -5.32 -6.16 10.93
N GLN A 235 -6.29 -6.70 10.25
CA GLN A 235 -7.20 -7.74 10.74
C GLN A 235 -6.59 -9.15 10.68
N CYS A 236 -5.28 -9.28 10.69
CA CYS A 236 -4.67 -10.60 10.80
C CYS A 236 -4.08 -10.80 12.16
#